data_ffb781962299c39b424b5daa959271c1
#
_entry.id   ffb781962299c39b424b5daa959271c1
#
_cell.length_a   1.000
_cell.length_b   1.000
_cell.length_c   1.000
_cell.angle_alpha   90.00
_cell.angle_beta   90.00
_cell.angle_gamma   90.00
#
_symmetry.space_group_name_H-M   'P 1'
#
loop_
_entity.id
_entity.type
_entity.pdbx_description
1 polymer ?
#
loop_
_entity_poly.entity_id
_entity_poly.type
_entity_poly.pdbx_seq_one_letter_code
_entity_poly.pdbx_strand_id
1 'polypeptide(L)'
;MIKHKDHFHGSDLEKIESIYGIKKEEIISFSANVNPLGISPKLKETLSSHIDAISGYPDREYTLLRESIATYAHTEKDNIIVGNGSTELISLFIQITHPKKALILGPTYSEYEREIALGDGKTTYFPLHSHNDFALDIEEFTKALNDEIDLLILCNPNNPTSTSILQSDMRQILDVCKQHDIYVMVDETYVEFCENYEKTTSVPLTEYYNNLIILRGTSKFFAAPGLRLGYAITGNEDLLKQINQYKNPWMINSLAEIAGRIMFSDTDYINDTKELIEKERTYCYNRLKESKIYVPFQPTANFMLVKILTEDLDSGILFDRCIREKMMIRDCSTFPFLNEKFIRFCFMNHEENEALLDLLL
;
A
#
# COMPACT_ATOMS: atom_id res chain seq x y z
N MET A 1 13.93 -23.66 -14.76
CA MET A 1 12.74 -23.13 -14.06
C MET A 1 13.23 -22.44 -12.78
N ILE A 2 13.15 -21.14 -12.71
CA ILE A 2 13.62 -20.37 -11.55
C ILE A 2 12.60 -20.52 -10.45
N LYS A 3 13.02 -20.96 -9.27
CA LYS A 3 12.16 -21.04 -8.10
C LYS A 3 11.90 -19.61 -7.59
N HIS A 4 10.80 -19.01 -8.03
CA HIS A 4 10.35 -17.67 -7.59
C HIS A 4 9.93 -17.59 -6.11
N LYS A 5 10.09 -18.66 -5.34
CA LYS A 5 9.52 -18.83 -4.00
C LYS A 5 10.29 -18.17 -2.86
N ASP A 6 11.47 -17.63 -3.09
CA ASP A 6 12.27 -17.04 -2.01
C ASP A 6 12.13 -15.52 -2.04
N HIS A 7 11.18 -14.97 -1.25
CA HIS A 7 11.04 -13.55 -0.90
C HIS A 7 11.23 -12.54 -2.06
N PHE A 8 10.45 -12.71 -3.13
CA PHE A 8 10.48 -11.81 -4.27
C PHE A 8 9.48 -10.65 -4.04
N HIS A 9 10.01 -9.43 -3.88
CA HIS A 9 9.20 -8.22 -3.84
C HIS A 9 8.95 -7.69 -5.26
N GLY A 10 7.79 -7.09 -5.51
CA GLY A 10 7.42 -6.55 -6.81
C GLY A 10 8.32 -5.42 -7.34
N SER A 11 9.33 -5.00 -6.58
CA SER A 11 10.31 -3.97 -6.94
C SER A 11 11.76 -4.49 -7.06
N ASP A 12 12.00 -5.81 -7.02
CA ASP A 12 13.33 -6.41 -7.04
C ASP A 12 13.91 -6.46 -8.48
N LEU A 13 14.03 -5.31 -9.14
CA LEU A 13 14.49 -5.22 -10.53
C LEU A 13 15.94 -5.68 -10.70
N GLU A 14 16.81 -5.45 -9.74
CA GLU A 14 18.20 -5.94 -9.72
C GLU A 14 18.27 -7.47 -9.76
N LYS A 15 17.35 -8.14 -9.05
CA LYS A 15 17.25 -9.60 -9.06
C LYS A 15 16.79 -10.09 -10.42
N ILE A 16 15.84 -9.42 -11.06
CA ILE A 16 15.38 -9.73 -12.41
C ILE A 16 16.51 -9.54 -13.43
N GLU A 17 17.24 -8.43 -13.36
CA GLU A 17 18.40 -8.18 -14.21
C GLU A 17 19.44 -9.30 -14.08
N SER A 18 19.76 -9.72 -12.86
CA SER A 18 20.70 -10.82 -12.60
C SER A 18 20.24 -12.16 -13.16
N ILE A 19 18.93 -12.45 -13.16
CA ILE A 19 18.36 -13.75 -13.55
C ILE A 19 18.12 -13.83 -15.07
N TYR A 20 17.51 -12.76 -15.65
CA TYR A 20 17.07 -12.75 -17.04
C TYR A 20 18.01 -12.02 -17.99
N GLY A 21 19.01 -11.29 -17.47
CA GLY A 21 19.93 -10.49 -18.27
C GLY A 21 19.28 -9.27 -18.94
N ILE A 22 18.09 -8.88 -18.47
CA ILE A 22 17.34 -7.70 -18.94
C ILE A 22 17.72 -6.53 -18.05
N LYS A 23 18.19 -5.44 -18.63
CA LYS A 23 18.54 -4.24 -17.84
C LYS A 23 17.32 -3.69 -17.12
N LYS A 24 17.46 -3.35 -15.86
CA LYS A 24 16.35 -2.87 -15.03
C LYS A 24 15.69 -1.60 -15.58
N GLU A 25 16.45 -0.74 -16.28
CA GLU A 25 15.95 0.48 -16.91
C GLU A 25 15.05 0.19 -18.15
N GLU A 26 15.10 -1.05 -18.68
CA GLU A 26 14.27 -1.47 -19.80
C GLU A 26 12.99 -2.16 -19.37
N ILE A 27 12.81 -2.40 -18.05
CA ILE A 27 11.68 -3.15 -17.52
C ILE A 27 10.53 -2.19 -17.18
N ILE A 28 9.37 -2.42 -17.80
CA ILE A 28 8.11 -1.79 -17.41
C ILE A 28 7.57 -2.57 -16.21
N SER A 29 7.57 -1.92 -15.04
CA SER A 29 7.22 -2.59 -13.79
C SER A 29 5.74 -2.49 -13.45
N PHE A 30 4.93 -3.41 -13.94
CA PHE A 30 3.53 -3.60 -13.53
C PHE A 30 3.38 -4.21 -12.12
N SER A 31 4.48 -4.57 -11.48
CA SER A 31 4.51 -5.28 -10.19
C SER A 31 4.64 -4.35 -8.99
N ALA A 32 5.22 -3.16 -9.15
CA ALA A 32 5.58 -2.26 -8.06
C ALA A 32 4.42 -1.39 -7.54
N ASN A 33 3.31 -1.32 -8.27
CA ASN A 33 2.13 -0.47 -7.99
C ASN A 33 2.47 1.03 -7.81
N VAL A 34 3.45 1.50 -8.54
CA VAL A 34 3.87 2.91 -8.52
C VAL A 34 3.10 3.67 -9.60
N ASN A 35 2.74 4.93 -9.34
CA ASN A 35 2.08 5.81 -10.30
C ASN A 35 2.92 5.96 -11.60
N PRO A 36 2.36 5.66 -12.77
CA PRO A 36 3.06 5.71 -14.04
C PRO A 36 3.45 7.13 -14.50
N LEU A 37 2.86 8.17 -13.95
CA LEU A 37 3.26 9.56 -14.25
C LEU A 37 4.69 9.88 -13.78
N GLY A 38 5.27 9.05 -12.88
CA GLY A 38 6.53 9.36 -12.24
C GLY A 38 6.42 10.56 -11.29
N ILE A 39 7.54 11.13 -10.86
CA ILE A 39 7.53 12.32 -10.00
C ILE A 39 7.08 13.56 -10.79
N SER A 40 6.29 14.44 -10.15
CA SER A 40 5.78 15.64 -10.84
C SER A 40 6.92 16.57 -11.31
N PRO A 41 6.71 17.30 -12.42
CA PRO A 41 7.68 18.31 -12.89
C PRO A 41 8.04 19.33 -11.81
N LYS A 42 7.06 19.78 -11.04
CA LYS A 42 7.23 20.73 -9.93
C LYS A 42 8.11 20.15 -8.82
N LEU A 43 7.90 18.86 -8.47
CA LEU A 43 8.76 18.16 -7.52
C LEU A 43 10.20 18.03 -8.02
N LYS A 44 10.38 17.66 -9.30
CA LYS A 44 11.69 17.51 -9.93
C LYS A 44 12.48 18.82 -9.92
N GLU A 45 11.84 19.93 -10.28
CA GLU A 45 12.44 21.27 -10.27
C GLU A 45 12.83 21.68 -8.84
N THR A 46 11.91 21.48 -7.88
CA THR A 46 12.16 21.82 -6.47
C THR A 46 13.33 21.04 -5.91
N LEU A 47 13.39 19.73 -6.09
CA LEU A 47 14.50 18.92 -5.59
C LEU A 47 15.83 19.30 -6.25
N SER A 48 15.84 19.59 -7.53
CA SER A 48 17.03 20.02 -8.26
C SER A 48 17.58 21.35 -7.74
N SER A 49 16.71 22.28 -7.38
CA SER A 49 17.10 23.60 -6.84
C SER A 49 17.46 23.60 -5.35
N HIS A 50 17.13 22.52 -4.62
CA HIS A 50 17.36 22.40 -3.18
C HIS A 50 18.34 21.28 -2.83
N ILE A 51 19.14 20.79 -3.78
CA ILE A 51 20.06 19.68 -3.53
C ILE A 51 21.06 19.97 -2.39
N ASP A 52 21.45 21.23 -2.21
CA ASP A 52 22.37 21.64 -1.15
C ASP A 52 21.78 21.52 0.27
N ALA A 53 20.47 21.30 0.40
CA ALA A 53 19.82 21.05 1.69
C ALA A 53 20.33 19.76 2.38
N ILE A 54 20.94 18.84 1.63
CA ILE A 54 21.57 17.64 2.20
C ILE A 54 22.76 17.93 3.12
N SER A 55 23.33 19.14 3.06
CA SER A 55 24.45 19.56 3.91
C SER A 55 24.03 19.93 5.34
N GLY A 56 22.72 20.06 5.60
CA GLY A 56 22.15 20.40 6.90
C GLY A 56 21.14 19.37 7.40
N TYR A 57 20.98 19.29 8.73
CA TYR A 57 19.88 18.51 9.31
C TYR A 57 18.54 19.20 9.02
N PRO A 58 17.47 18.43 8.76
CA PRO A 58 16.12 18.98 8.64
C PRO A 58 15.60 19.51 10.00
N ASP A 59 14.47 20.21 9.99
CA ASP A 59 13.75 20.54 11.22
C ASP A 59 13.42 19.26 11.98
N ARG A 60 13.86 19.19 13.24
CA ARG A 60 13.67 18.01 14.10
C ARG A 60 12.19 17.63 14.29
N GLU A 61 11.33 18.64 14.33
CA GLU A 61 9.89 18.48 14.52
C GLU A 61 9.13 18.39 13.19
N TYR A 62 9.81 18.61 12.04
CA TYR A 62 9.21 18.60 10.70
C TYR A 62 7.95 19.46 10.61
N THR A 63 7.97 20.64 11.24
CA THR A 63 6.78 21.50 11.47
C THR A 63 6.05 21.82 10.18
N LEU A 64 6.76 22.34 9.17
CA LEU A 64 6.15 22.71 7.89
C LEU A 64 5.66 21.50 7.09
N LEU A 65 6.35 20.38 7.18
CA LEU A 65 5.90 19.14 6.54
C LEU A 65 4.62 18.62 7.19
N ARG A 66 4.55 18.57 8.52
CA ARG A 66 3.36 18.15 9.26
C ARG A 66 2.16 19.06 8.99
N GLU A 67 2.38 20.38 8.85
CA GLU A 67 1.35 21.32 8.42
C GLU A 67 0.83 21.03 7.00
N SER A 68 1.72 20.71 6.08
CA SER A 68 1.35 20.34 4.70
C SER A 68 0.55 19.02 4.65
N ILE A 69 0.97 18.02 5.43
CA ILE A 69 0.26 16.76 5.57
C ILE A 69 -1.10 16.96 6.22
N ALA A 70 -1.20 17.79 7.27
CA ALA A 70 -2.43 18.10 7.97
C ALA A 70 -3.48 18.70 7.03
N THR A 71 -3.06 19.67 6.22
CA THR A 71 -3.92 20.28 5.20
C THR A 71 -4.37 19.26 4.16
N TYR A 72 -3.46 18.40 3.67
CA TYR A 72 -3.74 17.39 2.66
C TYR A 72 -4.66 16.27 3.16
N ALA A 73 -4.42 15.80 4.38
CA ALA A 73 -5.17 14.70 4.98
C ALA A 73 -6.42 15.15 5.77
N HIS A 74 -6.69 16.46 5.84
CA HIS A 74 -7.79 17.05 6.62
C HIS A 74 -7.79 16.62 8.10
N THR A 75 -6.65 16.80 8.77
CA THR A 75 -6.46 16.51 10.19
C THR A 75 -5.60 17.59 10.87
N GLU A 76 -5.41 17.48 12.18
CA GLU A 76 -4.55 18.39 12.93
C GLU A 76 -3.08 17.97 12.81
N LYS A 77 -2.16 18.94 12.71
CA LYS A 77 -0.72 18.67 12.60
C LYS A 77 -0.16 17.87 13.79
N ASP A 78 -0.73 18.04 14.96
CA ASP A 78 -0.28 17.37 16.18
C ASP A 78 -0.68 15.90 16.23
N ASN A 79 -1.60 15.47 15.37
CA ASN A 79 -1.96 14.07 15.15
C ASN A 79 -1.00 13.33 14.18
N ILE A 80 -0.01 14.04 13.60
CA ILE A 80 0.84 13.50 12.53
C ILE A 80 2.22 13.15 13.04
N ILE A 81 2.67 11.96 12.66
CA ILE A 81 4.05 11.49 12.82
C ILE A 81 4.61 11.20 11.44
N VAL A 82 5.81 11.68 11.14
CA VAL A 82 6.52 11.36 9.90
C VAL A 82 7.55 10.27 10.14
N GLY A 83 7.87 9.48 9.13
CA GLY A 83 8.83 8.38 9.19
C GLY A 83 9.51 8.09 7.85
N ASN A 84 10.54 7.27 7.90
CA ASN A 84 11.34 6.85 6.74
C ASN A 84 10.59 5.79 5.91
N GLY A 85 9.50 6.21 5.28
CA GLY A 85 8.49 5.35 4.66
C GLY A 85 7.49 4.78 5.67
N SER A 86 6.36 4.26 5.19
CA SER A 86 5.36 3.61 6.04
C SER A 86 5.92 2.37 6.76
N THR A 87 6.88 1.66 6.18
CA THR A 87 7.49 0.46 6.79
C THR A 87 8.14 0.74 8.14
N GLU A 88 8.86 1.85 8.29
CA GLU A 88 9.43 2.23 9.59
C GLU A 88 8.34 2.48 10.63
N LEU A 89 7.24 3.10 10.21
CA LEU A 89 6.11 3.38 11.10
C LEU A 89 5.36 2.10 11.49
N ILE A 90 5.24 1.12 10.59
CA ILE A 90 4.72 -0.22 10.90
C ILE A 90 5.57 -0.86 12.00
N SER A 91 6.90 -0.92 11.78
CA SER A 91 7.84 -1.51 12.76
C SER A 91 7.76 -0.80 14.11
N LEU A 92 7.76 0.53 14.11
CA LEU A 92 7.71 1.35 15.32
C LEU A 92 6.42 1.13 16.10
N PHE A 93 5.27 1.09 15.42
CA PHE A 93 3.98 0.86 16.06
C PHE A 93 3.88 -0.54 16.67
N ILE A 94 4.34 -1.57 15.95
CA ILE A 94 4.38 -2.96 16.46
C ILE A 94 5.32 -3.08 17.66
N GLN A 95 6.48 -2.42 17.63
CA GLN A 95 7.41 -2.40 18.77
C GLN A 95 6.80 -1.74 20.02
N ILE A 96 6.02 -0.66 19.85
CA ILE A 96 5.39 0.05 20.96
C ILE A 96 4.22 -0.75 21.54
N THR A 97 3.36 -1.29 20.68
CA THR A 97 2.18 -2.04 21.13
C THR A 97 2.53 -3.45 21.59
N HIS A 98 3.66 -3.99 21.11
CA HIS A 98 4.20 -5.32 21.47
C HIS A 98 3.11 -6.41 21.52
N PRO A 99 2.36 -6.62 20.43
CA PRO A 99 1.23 -7.53 20.41
C PRO A 99 1.68 -8.97 20.60
N LYS A 100 1.04 -9.70 21.50
CA LYS A 100 1.23 -11.16 21.63
C LYS A 100 0.50 -11.90 20.52
N LYS A 101 -0.68 -11.41 20.14
CA LYS A 101 -1.52 -11.98 19.10
C LYS A 101 -2.11 -10.87 18.22
N ALA A 102 -1.77 -10.90 16.94
CA ALA A 102 -2.33 -10.00 15.95
C ALA A 102 -3.24 -10.74 14.97
N LEU A 103 -4.34 -10.08 14.57
CA LEU A 103 -5.22 -10.51 13.48
C LEU A 103 -4.96 -9.66 12.25
N ILE A 104 -4.80 -10.30 11.09
CA ILE A 104 -4.67 -9.65 9.80
C ILE A 104 -5.59 -10.31 8.77
N LEU A 105 -5.99 -9.60 7.73
CA LEU A 105 -6.70 -10.21 6.61
C LEU A 105 -5.74 -11.04 5.77
N GLY A 106 -6.23 -12.06 5.11
CA GLY A 106 -5.44 -12.86 4.16
C GLY A 106 -6.21 -13.12 2.87
N PRO A 107 -5.61 -12.90 1.71
CA PRO A 107 -4.22 -12.48 1.45
C PRO A 107 -3.98 -11.00 1.73
N THR A 108 -2.76 -10.65 2.19
CA THR A 108 -2.34 -9.26 2.35
C THR A 108 -0.80 -9.13 2.28
N TYR A 109 -0.28 -7.92 2.53
CA TYR A 109 1.14 -7.60 2.50
C TYR A 109 1.92 -8.35 3.59
N SER A 110 2.98 -9.05 3.21
CA SER A 110 3.73 -9.98 4.08
C SER A 110 4.54 -9.31 5.19
N GLU A 111 4.87 -8.04 5.05
CA GLU A 111 5.69 -7.35 6.06
C GLU A 111 4.97 -7.19 7.41
N TYR A 112 3.64 -7.21 7.44
CA TYR A 112 2.91 -7.16 8.71
C TYR A 112 3.22 -8.38 9.57
N GLU A 113 3.10 -9.60 9.01
CA GLU A 113 3.44 -10.85 9.71
C GLU A 113 4.91 -10.89 10.13
N ARG A 114 5.79 -10.43 9.22
CA ARG A 114 7.23 -10.37 9.51
C ARG A 114 7.53 -9.48 10.72
N GLU A 115 6.99 -8.26 10.75
CA GLU A 115 7.23 -7.31 11.85
C GLU A 115 6.63 -7.79 13.17
N ILE A 116 5.45 -8.41 13.15
CA ILE A 116 4.84 -9.05 14.32
C ILE A 116 5.75 -10.16 14.86
N ALA A 117 6.27 -11.03 13.97
CA ALA A 117 7.17 -12.13 14.34
C ALA A 117 8.51 -11.63 14.91
N LEU A 118 9.05 -10.51 14.40
CA LEU A 118 10.27 -9.88 14.94
C LEU A 118 10.07 -9.35 16.37
N GLY A 119 8.83 -9.03 16.76
CA GLY A 119 8.44 -8.66 18.11
C GLY A 119 7.98 -9.84 18.98
N ASP A 120 8.28 -11.09 18.58
CA ASP A 120 7.84 -12.32 19.26
C ASP A 120 6.31 -12.51 19.33
N GLY A 121 5.54 -11.74 18.54
CA GLY A 121 4.10 -11.87 18.40
C GLY A 121 3.69 -13.00 17.46
N LYS A 122 2.44 -13.42 17.57
CA LYS A 122 1.82 -14.44 16.70
C LYS A 122 0.77 -13.81 15.79
N THR A 123 0.84 -14.12 14.51
CA THR A 123 -0.16 -13.71 13.53
C THR A 123 -1.26 -14.76 13.39
N THR A 124 -2.50 -14.31 13.36
CA THR A 124 -3.67 -15.08 12.94
C THR A 124 -4.27 -14.40 11.72
N TYR A 125 -4.71 -15.19 10.75
CA TYR A 125 -5.34 -14.68 9.54
C TYR A 125 -6.85 -14.86 9.57
N PHE A 126 -7.57 -13.81 9.13
CA PHE A 126 -8.97 -13.95 8.71
C PHE A 126 -8.98 -14.07 7.18
N PRO A 127 -9.41 -15.23 6.61
CA PRO A 127 -9.30 -15.47 5.18
C PRO A 127 -10.35 -14.70 4.38
N LEU A 128 -9.91 -14.03 3.32
CA LEU A 128 -10.77 -13.52 2.25
C LEU A 128 -10.81 -14.53 1.10
N HIS A 129 -11.96 -14.68 0.46
CA HIS A 129 -12.18 -15.74 -0.50
C HIS A 129 -12.53 -15.23 -1.90
N SER A 130 -11.98 -15.86 -2.94
CA SER A 130 -12.23 -15.48 -4.33
C SER A 130 -13.66 -15.75 -4.79
N HIS A 131 -14.43 -16.62 -4.10
CA HIS A 131 -15.81 -16.91 -4.46
C HIS A 131 -16.79 -15.78 -4.09
N ASN A 132 -16.41 -14.86 -3.22
CA ASN A 132 -17.13 -13.63 -2.88
C ASN A 132 -16.31 -12.37 -3.23
N ASP A 133 -15.48 -12.44 -4.28
CA ASP A 133 -14.66 -11.34 -4.79
C ASP A 133 -13.71 -10.72 -3.72
N PHE A 134 -13.28 -11.52 -2.76
CA PHE A 134 -12.49 -11.09 -1.61
C PHE A 134 -13.14 -9.98 -0.78
N ALA A 135 -14.45 -9.83 -0.85
CA ALA A 135 -15.19 -8.91 0.00
C ALA A 135 -15.13 -9.37 1.47
N LEU A 136 -14.99 -8.42 2.38
CA LEU A 136 -15.02 -8.68 3.82
C LEU A 136 -16.47 -8.77 4.29
N ASP A 137 -16.86 -9.92 4.83
CA ASP A 137 -18.12 -10.05 5.56
C ASP A 137 -17.94 -9.46 6.97
N ILE A 138 -18.52 -8.28 7.19
CA ILE A 138 -18.35 -7.52 8.43
C ILE A 138 -18.95 -8.24 9.63
N GLU A 139 -20.10 -8.90 9.45
CA GLU A 139 -20.76 -9.62 10.53
C GLU A 139 -19.93 -10.84 10.98
N GLU A 140 -19.39 -11.60 10.02
CA GLU A 140 -18.52 -12.73 10.32
C GLU A 140 -17.17 -12.27 10.91
N PHE A 141 -16.59 -11.21 10.33
CA PHE A 141 -15.31 -10.68 10.77
C PHE A 141 -15.36 -10.15 12.19
N THR A 142 -16.39 -9.39 12.55
CA THR A 142 -16.51 -8.84 13.91
C THR A 142 -16.68 -9.90 14.98
N LYS A 143 -17.25 -11.07 14.66
CA LYS A 143 -17.30 -12.23 15.56
C LYS A 143 -15.94 -12.87 15.82
N ALA A 144 -14.95 -12.66 14.94
CA ALA A 144 -13.59 -13.16 15.13
C ALA A 144 -12.75 -12.28 16.06
N LEU A 145 -13.19 -11.04 16.31
CA LEU A 145 -12.53 -10.10 17.25
C LEU A 145 -12.90 -10.49 18.70
N ASN A 146 -11.90 -10.66 19.55
CA ASN A 146 -12.08 -11.07 20.94
C ASN A 146 -10.88 -10.66 21.81
N ASP A 147 -10.97 -10.85 23.12
CA ASP A 147 -9.98 -10.43 24.14
C ASP A 147 -8.59 -11.09 24.00
N GLU A 148 -8.43 -12.08 23.12
CA GLU A 148 -7.12 -12.68 22.87
C GLU A 148 -6.30 -11.90 21.82
N ILE A 149 -6.91 -10.95 21.12
CA ILE A 149 -6.28 -10.18 20.04
C ILE A 149 -5.84 -8.82 20.59
N ASP A 150 -4.55 -8.51 20.49
CA ASP A 150 -3.98 -7.25 20.93
C ASP A 150 -3.94 -6.20 19.80
N LEU A 151 -3.82 -6.67 18.54
CA LEU A 151 -3.63 -5.83 17.37
C LEU A 151 -4.42 -6.36 16.17
N LEU A 152 -5.15 -5.49 15.51
CA LEU A 152 -5.74 -5.69 14.19
C LEU A 152 -4.97 -4.85 13.17
N ILE A 153 -4.54 -5.47 12.04
CA ILE A 153 -3.94 -4.76 10.91
C ILE A 153 -4.80 -4.93 9.68
N LEU A 154 -5.21 -3.82 9.08
CA LEU A 154 -5.99 -3.76 7.87
C LEU A 154 -5.24 -2.96 6.80
N CYS A 155 -5.04 -3.52 5.61
CA CYS A 155 -4.60 -2.80 4.42
C CYS A 155 -5.85 -2.32 3.67
N ASN A 156 -6.02 -1.02 3.49
CA ASN A 156 -7.24 -0.45 2.91
C ASN A 156 -6.94 0.69 1.92
N PRO A 157 -7.03 0.46 0.60
CA PRO A 157 -7.34 -0.80 -0.11
C PRO A 157 -6.33 -1.91 0.11
N ASN A 158 -6.82 -3.15 0.10
CA ASN A 158 -6.00 -4.31 0.38
C ASN A 158 -5.09 -4.71 -0.79
N ASN A 159 -3.86 -5.02 -0.52
CA ASN A 159 -2.91 -5.58 -1.47
C ASN A 159 -2.73 -7.09 -1.16
N PRO A 160 -3.08 -8.05 -2.06
CA PRO A 160 -3.17 -7.87 -3.52
C PRO A 160 -4.59 -7.76 -4.10
N THR A 161 -5.65 -7.83 -3.30
CA THR A 161 -7.04 -7.97 -3.79
C THR A 161 -7.62 -6.69 -4.40
N SER A 162 -7.05 -5.53 -4.07
CA SER A 162 -7.57 -4.21 -4.44
C SER A 162 -9.00 -3.91 -3.93
N THR A 163 -9.48 -4.68 -2.96
CA THR A 163 -10.76 -4.45 -2.28
C THR A 163 -10.61 -3.38 -1.20
N SER A 164 -11.66 -2.62 -0.93
CA SER A 164 -11.69 -1.59 0.10
C SER A 164 -12.79 -1.81 1.12
N ILE A 165 -12.54 -1.40 2.35
CA ILE A 165 -13.49 -1.33 3.46
C ILE A 165 -13.99 0.11 3.52
N LEU A 166 -15.29 0.32 3.46
CA LEU A 166 -15.87 1.65 3.57
C LEU A 166 -15.84 2.15 5.02
N GLN A 167 -15.86 3.46 5.20
CA GLN A 167 -15.82 4.10 6.51
C GLN A 167 -16.97 3.65 7.43
N SER A 168 -18.17 3.35 6.87
CA SER A 168 -19.31 2.81 7.62
C SER A 168 -19.01 1.45 8.25
N ASP A 169 -18.33 0.59 7.50
CA ASP A 169 -17.97 -0.76 7.93
C ASP A 169 -16.78 -0.71 8.87
N MET A 170 -15.82 0.18 8.59
CA MET A 170 -14.69 0.44 9.49
C MET A 170 -15.16 0.88 10.88
N ARG A 171 -16.23 1.70 10.98
CA ARG A 171 -16.80 2.07 12.27
C ARG A 171 -17.28 0.85 13.06
N GLN A 172 -17.99 -0.09 12.43
CA GLN A 172 -18.45 -1.30 13.08
C GLN A 172 -17.29 -2.14 13.60
N ILE A 173 -16.21 -2.26 12.81
CA ILE A 173 -14.99 -2.96 13.24
C ILE A 173 -14.35 -2.27 14.44
N LEU A 174 -14.20 -0.94 14.37
CA LEU A 174 -13.59 -0.14 15.44
C LEU A 174 -14.39 -0.16 16.74
N ASP A 175 -15.73 -0.17 16.65
CA ASP A 175 -16.59 -0.28 17.82
C ASP A 175 -16.36 -1.60 18.58
N VAL A 176 -16.22 -2.70 17.86
CA VAL A 176 -15.91 -4.01 18.47
C VAL A 176 -14.46 -4.04 18.98
N CYS A 177 -13.50 -3.54 18.22
CA CYS A 177 -12.11 -3.45 18.67
C CYS A 177 -11.96 -2.63 19.95
N LYS A 178 -12.71 -1.54 20.08
CA LYS A 178 -12.73 -0.70 21.29
C LYS A 178 -13.29 -1.44 22.52
N GLN A 179 -14.27 -2.33 22.33
CA GLN A 179 -14.84 -3.13 23.43
C GLN A 179 -13.86 -4.19 23.97
N HIS A 180 -12.92 -4.65 23.13
CA HIS A 180 -11.93 -5.65 23.45
C HIS A 180 -10.50 -5.10 23.63
N ASP A 181 -10.36 -3.77 23.75
CA ASP A 181 -9.06 -3.07 23.90
C ASP A 181 -8.04 -3.43 22.80
N ILE A 182 -8.51 -3.72 21.58
CA ILE A 182 -7.68 -4.05 20.41
C ILE A 182 -7.18 -2.78 19.75
N TYR A 183 -5.87 -2.63 19.58
CA TYR A 183 -5.30 -1.60 18.70
C TYR A 183 -5.59 -1.91 17.23
N VAL A 184 -5.87 -0.87 16.44
CA VAL A 184 -6.14 -1.01 15.00
C VAL A 184 -5.16 -0.16 14.20
N MET A 185 -4.38 -0.80 13.34
CA MET A 185 -3.53 -0.16 12.35
C MET A 185 -4.17 -0.32 10.97
N VAL A 186 -4.45 0.81 10.31
CA VAL A 186 -4.98 0.82 8.94
C VAL A 186 -3.90 1.36 8.01
N ASP A 187 -3.38 0.52 7.11
CA ASP A 187 -2.45 0.92 6.08
C ASP A 187 -3.23 1.42 4.85
N GLU A 188 -3.23 2.73 4.68
CA GLU A 188 -3.89 3.44 3.58
C GLU A 188 -2.91 3.82 2.45
N THR A 189 -1.85 3.04 2.21
CA THR A 189 -0.83 3.30 1.16
C THR A 189 -1.43 3.50 -0.24
N TYR A 190 -2.63 3.01 -0.50
CA TYR A 190 -3.30 3.06 -1.80
C TYR A 190 -4.60 3.86 -1.81
N VAL A 191 -4.99 4.48 -0.71
CA VAL A 191 -6.31 5.10 -0.55
C VAL A 191 -6.52 6.28 -1.50
N GLU A 192 -5.47 7.02 -1.84
CA GLU A 192 -5.54 8.17 -2.76
C GLU A 192 -6.00 7.79 -4.17
N PHE A 193 -5.82 6.51 -4.58
CA PHE A 193 -6.26 6.00 -5.87
C PHE A 193 -7.75 5.63 -5.92
N CYS A 194 -8.44 5.63 -4.77
CA CYS A 194 -9.85 5.25 -4.71
C CYS A 194 -10.74 6.35 -5.33
N GLU A 195 -11.68 5.94 -6.17
CA GLU A 195 -12.73 6.81 -6.68
C GLU A 195 -13.55 7.44 -5.54
N ASN A 196 -13.92 6.62 -4.55
CA ASN A 196 -14.69 7.05 -3.38
C ASN A 196 -13.77 7.34 -2.18
N TYR A 197 -12.69 8.10 -2.38
CA TYR A 197 -11.70 8.41 -1.35
C TYR A 197 -12.33 8.82 -0.01
N GLU A 198 -13.25 9.80 -0.02
CA GLU A 198 -13.90 10.34 1.18
C GLU A 198 -14.71 9.29 1.98
N LYS A 199 -15.19 8.24 1.28
CA LYS A 199 -15.94 7.14 1.91
C LYS A 199 -15.04 5.97 2.33
N THR A 200 -13.79 5.96 1.87
CA THR A 200 -12.84 4.87 2.09
C THR A 200 -11.83 5.21 3.17
N THR A 201 -11.35 6.47 3.22
CA THR A 201 -10.37 6.88 4.22
C THR A 201 -10.91 6.78 5.64
N SER A 202 -10.08 6.26 6.54
CA SER A 202 -10.38 6.16 7.97
C SER A 202 -9.86 7.36 8.78
N VAL A 203 -9.22 8.34 8.13
CA VAL A 203 -8.65 9.52 8.83
C VAL A 203 -9.67 10.24 9.72
N PRO A 204 -10.92 10.53 9.29
CA PRO A 204 -11.90 11.19 10.16
C PRO A 204 -12.28 10.37 11.41
N LEU A 205 -12.02 9.07 11.41
CA LEU A 205 -12.31 8.20 12.54
C LEU A 205 -11.29 8.33 13.68
N THR A 206 -10.11 8.87 13.42
CA THR A 206 -9.08 9.11 14.46
C THR A 206 -9.51 10.08 15.53
N GLU A 207 -10.52 10.92 15.28
CA GLU A 207 -11.12 11.82 16.25
C GLU A 207 -11.98 11.09 17.30
N TYR A 208 -12.47 9.88 16.98
CA TYR A 208 -13.44 9.15 17.79
C TYR A 208 -12.86 7.87 18.43
N TYR A 209 -11.74 7.37 17.87
CA TYR A 209 -11.14 6.08 18.24
C TYR A 209 -9.68 6.23 18.64
N ASN A 210 -9.41 6.22 19.96
CA ASN A 210 -8.06 6.30 20.51
C ASN A 210 -7.20 5.05 20.27
N ASN A 211 -7.81 3.95 19.84
CA ASN A 211 -7.12 2.71 19.47
C ASN A 211 -6.77 2.61 17.99
N LEU A 212 -6.97 3.69 17.20
CA LEU A 212 -6.76 3.73 15.76
C LEU A 212 -5.49 4.52 15.39
N ILE A 213 -4.67 3.93 14.50
CA ILE A 213 -3.59 4.61 13.79
C ILE A 213 -3.70 4.34 12.28
N ILE A 214 -3.56 5.39 11.48
CA ILE A 214 -3.56 5.31 10.01
C ILE A 214 -2.15 5.49 9.50
N LEU A 215 -1.72 4.66 8.55
CA LEU A 215 -0.43 4.79 7.89
C LEU A 215 -0.60 5.18 6.42
N ARG A 216 0.22 6.08 5.92
CA ARG A 216 0.29 6.49 4.52
C ARG A 216 1.73 6.71 4.06
N GLY A 217 1.95 6.72 2.75
CA GLY A 217 3.28 6.95 2.20
C GLY A 217 3.27 7.55 0.81
N THR A 218 4.38 8.17 0.43
CA THR A 218 4.54 8.85 -0.87
C THR A 218 5.04 7.92 -1.99
N SER A 219 5.29 6.66 -1.65
CA SER A 219 5.95 5.70 -2.56
C SER A 219 5.11 5.33 -3.77
N LYS A 220 3.78 5.34 -3.65
CA LYS A 220 2.87 4.82 -4.67
C LYS A 220 2.19 5.96 -5.43
N PHE A 221 1.33 6.73 -4.78
CA PHE A 221 0.57 7.80 -5.41
C PHE A 221 1.47 8.91 -5.97
N PHE A 222 2.48 9.34 -5.21
CA PHE A 222 3.42 10.39 -5.62
C PHE A 222 4.66 9.87 -6.37
N ALA A 223 4.69 8.59 -6.72
CA ALA A 223 5.78 7.95 -7.47
C ALA A 223 7.18 8.20 -6.89
N ALA A 224 7.31 8.35 -5.57
CA ALA A 224 8.55 8.73 -4.91
C ALA A 224 9.07 7.69 -3.90
N PRO A 225 9.19 6.38 -4.26
CA PRO A 225 9.63 5.35 -3.33
C PRO A 225 11.05 5.59 -2.80
N GLY A 226 11.93 6.19 -3.60
CA GLY A 226 13.31 6.48 -3.23
C GLY A 226 13.49 7.61 -2.20
N LEU A 227 12.51 8.49 -2.02
CA LEU A 227 12.54 9.54 -0.99
C LEU A 227 12.39 8.99 0.42
N ARG A 228 11.75 7.82 0.57
CA ARG A 228 11.49 7.20 1.87
C ARG A 228 10.68 8.10 2.81
N LEU A 229 9.58 8.67 2.33
CA LEU A 229 8.66 9.47 3.14
C LEU A 229 7.35 8.72 3.37
N GLY A 230 6.99 8.55 4.64
CA GLY A 230 5.70 8.07 5.11
C GLY A 230 5.22 8.89 6.30
N TYR A 231 3.98 8.75 6.65
CA TYR A 231 3.39 9.38 7.82
C TYR A 231 2.30 8.53 8.45
N ALA A 232 2.10 8.75 9.75
CA ALA A 232 1.00 8.17 10.51
C ALA A 232 0.10 9.25 11.06
N ILE A 233 -1.18 8.93 11.27
CA ILE A 233 -2.19 9.82 11.84
C ILE A 233 -2.91 9.07 12.96
N THR A 234 -2.98 9.67 14.15
CA THR A 234 -3.77 9.17 15.28
C THR A 234 -4.19 10.32 16.18
N GLY A 235 -5.40 10.25 16.74
CA GLY A 235 -5.87 11.18 17.77
C GLY A 235 -5.47 10.78 19.20
N ASN A 236 -4.73 9.69 19.38
CA ASN A 236 -4.31 9.20 20.69
C ASN A 236 -3.05 9.92 21.18
N GLU A 237 -3.21 10.88 22.09
CA GLU A 237 -2.08 11.65 22.64
C GLU A 237 -1.05 10.79 23.37
N ASP A 238 -1.46 9.72 24.06
CA ASP A 238 -0.52 8.87 24.79
C ASP A 238 0.28 7.99 23.84
N LEU A 239 -0.33 7.49 22.78
CA LEU A 239 0.37 6.81 21.69
C LEU A 239 1.35 7.75 20.98
N LEU A 240 0.95 8.98 20.69
CA LEU A 240 1.81 10.02 20.12
C LEU A 240 3.03 10.30 21.00
N LYS A 241 2.84 10.41 22.32
CA LYS A 241 3.95 10.58 23.28
C LYS A 241 4.89 9.38 23.27
N GLN A 242 4.36 8.16 23.27
CA GLN A 242 5.18 6.94 23.20
C GLN A 242 5.96 6.87 21.90
N ILE A 243 5.32 7.10 20.75
CA ILE A 243 6.01 7.10 19.45
C ILE A 243 7.14 8.15 19.43
N ASN A 244 6.88 9.35 19.95
CA ASN A 244 7.89 10.41 20.02
C ASN A 244 9.08 10.07 20.95
N GLN A 245 8.89 9.20 21.95
CA GLN A 245 9.98 8.70 22.82
C GLN A 245 10.83 7.62 22.12
N TYR A 246 10.20 6.77 21.32
CA TYR A 246 10.88 5.64 20.66
C TYR A 246 11.46 5.98 19.30
N LYS A 247 10.90 6.98 18.60
CA LYS A 247 11.38 7.36 17.27
C LYS A 247 12.81 7.91 17.34
N ASN A 248 13.62 7.56 16.34
CA ASN A 248 14.94 8.19 16.18
C ASN A 248 14.78 9.68 15.82
N PRO A 249 15.70 10.55 16.28
CA PRO A 249 15.76 11.93 15.80
C PRO A 249 16.14 11.95 14.32
N TRP A 250 15.59 12.91 13.56
CA TRP A 250 15.87 13.08 12.12
C TRP A 250 15.59 11.81 11.28
N MET A 251 14.42 11.18 11.49
CA MET A 251 14.03 9.94 10.80
C MET A 251 14.01 10.08 9.28
N ILE A 252 13.64 11.26 8.75
CA ILE A 252 13.61 11.52 7.31
C ILE A 252 14.68 12.53 6.92
N ASN A 253 15.16 12.43 5.68
CA ASN A 253 16.19 13.30 5.14
C ASN A 253 15.60 14.66 4.70
N SER A 254 16.49 15.67 4.56
CA SER A 254 16.10 17.05 4.22
C SER A 254 15.37 17.16 2.87
N LEU A 255 15.74 16.34 1.87
CA LEU A 255 15.06 16.34 0.57
C LEU A 255 13.64 15.75 0.68
N ALA A 256 13.44 14.73 1.52
CA ALA A 256 12.11 14.16 1.75
C ALA A 256 11.19 15.17 2.48
N GLU A 257 11.70 15.95 3.42
CA GLU A 257 10.95 17.05 4.04
C GLU A 257 10.48 18.08 3.01
N ILE A 258 11.41 18.57 2.19
CA ILE A 258 11.12 19.55 1.14
C ILE A 258 10.13 18.98 0.11
N ALA A 259 10.39 17.75 -0.34
CA ALA A 259 9.53 17.07 -1.31
C ALA A 259 8.09 16.90 -0.83
N GLY A 260 7.89 16.48 0.43
CA GLY A 260 6.56 16.29 0.99
C GLY A 260 5.72 17.57 0.94
N ARG A 261 6.31 18.70 1.30
CA ARG A 261 5.63 20.02 1.25
C ARG A 261 5.12 20.37 -0.15
N ILE A 262 5.83 19.96 -1.20
CA ILE A 262 5.42 20.18 -2.58
C ILE A 262 4.39 19.15 -3.02
N MET A 263 4.64 17.87 -2.79
CA MET A 263 3.76 16.77 -3.21
C MET A 263 2.33 16.94 -2.68
N PHE A 264 2.19 17.24 -1.40
CA PHE A 264 0.86 17.38 -0.77
C PHE A 264 0.08 18.63 -1.19
N SER A 265 0.71 19.57 -1.91
CA SER A 265 0.09 20.79 -2.45
C SER A 265 0.00 20.82 -3.98
N ASP A 266 0.46 19.77 -4.68
CA ASP A 266 0.46 19.69 -6.14
C ASP A 266 -0.87 19.16 -6.66
N THR A 267 -1.90 20.02 -6.65
CA THR A 267 -3.27 19.66 -7.02
C THR A 267 -3.40 19.19 -8.46
N ASP A 268 -2.61 19.74 -9.38
CA ASP A 268 -2.65 19.33 -10.79
C ASP A 268 -2.18 17.88 -10.93
N TYR A 269 -1.03 17.54 -10.34
CA TYR A 269 -0.52 16.17 -10.34
C TYR A 269 -1.49 15.19 -9.67
N ILE A 270 -2.14 15.59 -8.57
CA ILE A 270 -3.12 14.77 -7.86
C ILE A 270 -4.32 14.47 -8.77
N ASN A 271 -4.83 15.47 -9.47
CA ASN A 271 -5.98 15.34 -10.38
C ASN A 271 -5.62 14.50 -11.62
N ASP A 272 -4.49 14.79 -12.26
CA ASP A 272 -4.00 14.03 -13.42
C ASP A 272 -3.81 12.56 -13.09
N THR A 273 -3.28 12.26 -11.89
CA THR A 273 -3.13 10.89 -11.39
C THR A 273 -4.47 10.18 -11.25
N LYS A 274 -5.45 10.82 -10.63
CA LYS A 274 -6.79 10.24 -10.42
C LYS A 274 -7.48 9.96 -11.75
N GLU A 275 -7.44 10.91 -12.67
CA GLU A 275 -8.04 10.78 -14.01
C GLU A 275 -7.41 9.62 -14.80
N LEU A 276 -6.07 9.57 -14.85
CA LEU A 276 -5.37 8.49 -15.53
C LEU A 276 -5.73 7.13 -14.95
N ILE A 277 -5.64 6.97 -13.64
CA ILE A 277 -5.88 5.67 -13.00
C ILE A 277 -7.34 5.24 -13.13
N GLU A 278 -8.30 6.12 -13.02
CA GLU A 278 -9.72 5.80 -13.22
C GLU A 278 -10.00 5.30 -14.64
N LYS A 279 -9.46 6.00 -15.65
CA LYS A 279 -9.58 5.63 -17.05
C LYS A 279 -8.96 4.27 -17.33
N GLU A 280 -7.71 4.07 -16.92
CA GLU A 280 -6.97 2.86 -17.22
C GLU A 280 -7.46 1.65 -16.42
N ARG A 281 -7.90 1.84 -15.18
CA ARG A 281 -8.57 0.83 -14.36
C ARG A 281 -9.83 0.30 -15.07
N THR A 282 -10.67 1.21 -15.54
CA THR A 282 -11.90 0.87 -16.26
C THR A 282 -11.60 0.13 -17.56
N TYR A 283 -10.63 0.61 -18.33
CA TYR A 283 -10.19 -0.01 -19.58
C TYR A 283 -9.68 -1.45 -19.36
N CYS A 284 -8.71 -1.63 -18.47
CA CYS A 284 -8.12 -2.94 -18.21
C CYS A 284 -9.14 -3.94 -17.66
N TYR A 285 -9.99 -3.50 -16.73
CA TYR A 285 -11.02 -4.36 -16.18
C TYR A 285 -12.00 -4.85 -17.25
N ASN A 286 -12.50 -3.95 -18.09
CA ASN A 286 -13.46 -4.30 -19.15
C ASN A 286 -12.84 -5.26 -20.19
N ARG A 287 -11.59 -5.02 -20.59
CA ARG A 287 -10.86 -5.91 -21.52
C ARG A 287 -10.73 -7.33 -20.98
N LEU A 288 -10.35 -7.48 -19.71
CA LEU A 288 -10.19 -8.79 -19.08
C LEU A 288 -11.52 -9.47 -18.72
N LYS A 289 -12.56 -8.70 -18.40
CA LYS A 289 -13.90 -9.24 -18.11
C LYS A 289 -14.54 -9.99 -19.28
N GLU A 290 -14.15 -9.65 -20.51
CA GLU A 290 -14.60 -10.34 -21.73
C GLU A 290 -13.83 -11.65 -21.98
N SER A 291 -12.74 -11.90 -21.26
CA SER A 291 -11.90 -13.09 -21.42
C SER A 291 -12.61 -14.35 -20.90
N LYS A 292 -12.35 -15.48 -21.57
CA LYS A 292 -12.80 -16.81 -21.11
C LYS A 292 -11.76 -17.53 -20.23
N ILE A 293 -10.54 -17.00 -20.17
CA ILE A 293 -9.43 -17.63 -19.45
C ILE A 293 -9.03 -16.86 -18.18
N TYR A 294 -9.59 -15.67 -17.97
CA TYR A 294 -9.34 -14.86 -16.80
C TYR A 294 -10.63 -14.39 -16.10
N VAL A 295 -10.54 -14.21 -14.79
CA VAL A 295 -11.52 -13.48 -13.98
C VAL A 295 -10.80 -12.32 -13.30
N PRO A 296 -11.00 -11.07 -13.74
CA PRO A 296 -10.53 -9.89 -13.03
C PRO A 296 -11.43 -9.62 -11.82
N PHE A 297 -10.85 -9.30 -10.68
CA PHE A 297 -11.59 -8.79 -9.51
C PHE A 297 -11.70 -7.27 -9.61
N GLN A 298 -12.88 -6.71 -9.27
CA GLN A 298 -13.14 -5.27 -9.39
C GLN A 298 -12.16 -4.46 -8.53
N PRO A 299 -11.26 -3.67 -9.14
CA PRO A 299 -10.24 -2.97 -8.38
C PRO A 299 -10.72 -1.61 -7.85
N THR A 300 -10.28 -1.24 -6.65
CA THR A 300 -10.50 0.10 -6.08
C THR A 300 -9.21 0.94 -6.03
N ALA A 301 -8.04 0.29 -6.06
CA ALA A 301 -6.72 0.93 -6.10
C ALA A 301 -6.17 1.07 -7.54
N ASN A 302 -4.86 1.31 -7.67
CA ASN A 302 -4.17 1.42 -8.96
C ASN A 302 -3.63 0.08 -9.48
N PHE A 303 -4.16 -1.05 -9.01
CA PHE A 303 -3.78 -2.40 -9.46
C PHE A 303 -4.99 -3.34 -9.40
N MET A 304 -4.88 -4.45 -10.10
CA MET A 304 -5.94 -5.45 -10.21
C MET A 304 -5.38 -6.85 -9.96
N LEU A 305 -6.11 -7.63 -9.16
CA LEU A 305 -5.91 -9.07 -9.01
C LEU A 305 -6.70 -9.79 -10.11
N VAL A 306 -6.11 -10.82 -10.72
CA VAL A 306 -6.71 -11.60 -11.79
C VAL A 306 -6.52 -13.08 -11.51
N LYS A 307 -7.60 -13.86 -11.64
CA LYS A 307 -7.59 -15.32 -11.53
C LYS A 307 -7.49 -15.96 -12.92
N ILE A 308 -6.62 -16.96 -13.05
CA ILE A 308 -6.43 -17.78 -14.25
C ILE A 308 -7.38 -18.97 -14.14
N LEU A 309 -8.17 -19.23 -15.20
CA LEU A 309 -9.20 -20.29 -15.24
C LEU A 309 -8.72 -21.58 -15.91
N THR A 310 -7.73 -21.47 -16.81
CA THR A 310 -7.23 -22.63 -17.58
C THR A 310 -6.20 -23.45 -16.79
N GLU A 311 -6.13 -24.75 -17.03
CA GLU A 311 -5.23 -25.65 -16.30
C GLU A 311 -3.78 -25.53 -16.79
N ASP A 312 -3.58 -25.22 -18.05
CA ASP A 312 -2.28 -25.13 -18.76
C ASP A 312 -1.52 -23.83 -18.51
N LEU A 313 -2.14 -22.84 -17.83
CA LEU A 313 -1.51 -21.58 -17.46
C LEU A 313 -1.43 -21.44 -15.94
N ASP A 314 -0.33 -20.87 -15.47
CA ASP A 314 -0.13 -20.45 -14.10
C ASP A 314 0.59 -19.09 -14.02
N SER A 315 0.68 -18.51 -12.84
CA SER A 315 1.31 -17.22 -12.59
C SER A 315 2.79 -17.19 -12.94
N GLY A 316 3.50 -18.32 -12.77
CA GLY A 316 4.92 -18.45 -13.12
C GLY A 316 5.14 -18.45 -14.64
N ILE A 317 4.29 -19.17 -15.39
CA ILE A 317 4.31 -19.17 -16.86
C ILE A 317 4.02 -17.76 -17.41
N LEU A 318 3.00 -17.10 -16.87
CA LEU A 318 2.66 -15.75 -17.29
C LEU A 318 3.75 -14.74 -16.91
N PHE A 319 4.33 -14.86 -15.72
CA PHE A 319 5.47 -14.03 -15.33
C PHE A 319 6.64 -14.19 -16.29
N ASP A 320 7.04 -15.43 -16.62
CA ASP A 320 8.16 -15.71 -17.53
C ASP A 320 7.87 -15.18 -18.95
N ARG A 321 6.64 -15.31 -19.43
CA ARG A 321 6.20 -14.75 -20.72
C ARG A 321 6.31 -13.21 -20.72
N CYS A 322 5.75 -12.54 -19.71
CA CYS A 322 5.72 -11.09 -19.65
C CYS A 322 7.12 -10.50 -19.47
N ILE A 323 7.95 -11.08 -18.60
CA ILE A 323 9.30 -10.53 -18.35
C ILE A 323 10.22 -10.63 -19.56
N ARG A 324 10.07 -11.64 -20.44
CA ARG A 324 10.81 -11.74 -21.71
C ARG A 324 10.48 -10.60 -22.66
N GLU A 325 9.26 -10.06 -22.57
CA GLU A 325 8.83 -8.85 -23.29
C GLU A 325 9.06 -7.58 -22.44
N LYS A 326 9.94 -7.65 -21.41
CA LYS A 326 10.31 -6.54 -20.53
C LYS A 326 9.16 -5.99 -19.70
N MET A 327 8.08 -6.74 -19.52
CA MET A 327 6.93 -6.39 -18.68
C MET A 327 6.91 -7.25 -17.43
N MET A 328 7.07 -6.63 -16.25
CA MET A 328 7.12 -7.34 -14.98
C MET A 328 5.79 -7.29 -14.27
N ILE A 329 5.02 -8.38 -14.29
CA ILE A 329 3.81 -8.56 -13.50
C ILE A 329 4.12 -9.18 -12.13
N ARG A 330 3.13 -9.29 -11.24
CA ARG A 330 3.27 -9.96 -9.94
C ARG A 330 2.68 -11.36 -9.98
N ASP A 331 3.52 -12.37 -9.77
CA ASP A 331 3.12 -13.71 -9.37
C ASP A 331 2.59 -13.65 -7.93
N CYS A 332 1.31 -14.02 -7.71
CA CYS A 332 0.67 -13.98 -6.41
C CYS A 332 0.69 -15.32 -5.66
N SER A 333 1.35 -16.33 -6.16
CA SER A 333 1.42 -17.67 -5.53
C SER A 333 2.06 -17.67 -4.13
N THR A 334 2.80 -16.61 -3.79
CA THR A 334 3.45 -16.45 -2.48
C THR A 334 2.58 -15.76 -1.43
N PHE A 335 1.44 -15.20 -1.82
CA PHE A 335 0.51 -14.61 -0.85
C PHE A 335 -0.27 -15.70 -0.12
N PRO A 336 -0.44 -15.61 1.21
CA PRO A 336 -1.31 -16.54 1.94
C PRO A 336 -2.71 -16.60 1.30
N PHE A 337 -3.31 -17.79 1.24
CA PHE A 337 -4.63 -18.07 0.65
C PHE A 337 -4.76 -17.86 -0.87
N LEU A 338 -3.68 -17.47 -1.56
CA LEU A 338 -3.59 -17.52 -3.02
C LEU A 338 -2.68 -18.68 -3.46
N ASN A 339 -2.79 -19.02 -4.73
CA ASN A 339 -1.97 -20.05 -5.37
C ASN A 339 -1.46 -19.56 -6.73
N GLU A 340 -0.87 -20.47 -7.52
CA GLU A 340 -0.34 -20.21 -8.85
C GLU A 340 -1.40 -19.82 -9.90
N LYS A 341 -2.68 -19.77 -9.54
CA LYS A 341 -3.76 -19.30 -10.43
C LYS A 341 -4.07 -17.80 -10.28
N PHE A 342 -3.21 -17.03 -9.60
CA PHE A 342 -3.43 -15.60 -9.40
C PHE A 342 -2.22 -14.77 -9.81
N ILE A 343 -2.48 -13.72 -10.59
CA ILE A 343 -1.52 -12.66 -10.90
C ILE A 343 -2.08 -11.30 -10.47
N ARG A 344 -1.20 -10.33 -10.26
CA ARG A 344 -1.56 -8.93 -10.04
C ARG A 344 -0.70 -8.04 -10.94
N PHE A 345 -1.30 -6.99 -11.48
CA PHE A 345 -0.58 -5.93 -12.17
C PHE A 345 -1.19 -4.56 -11.84
N CYS A 346 -0.36 -3.52 -11.86
CA CYS A 346 -0.83 -2.14 -11.70
C CYS A 346 -1.13 -1.51 -13.07
N PHE A 347 -1.92 -0.42 -13.04
CA PHE A 347 -2.23 0.32 -14.25
C PHE A 347 -1.10 1.29 -14.58
N MET A 348 -0.68 1.25 -15.81
CA MET A 348 0.35 2.10 -16.41
C MET A 348 -0.30 3.09 -17.39
N ASN A 349 0.47 3.71 -18.29
CA ASN A 349 -0.13 4.47 -19.38
C ASN A 349 -0.88 3.55 -20.35
N HIS A 350 -1.69 4.13 -21.24
CA HIS A 350 -2.58 3.36 -22.11
C HIS A 350 -1.85 2.38 -23.03
N GLU A 351 -0.77 2.82 -23.66
CA GLU A 351 0.03 2.00 -24.60
C GLU A 351 0.67 0.80 -23.90
N GLU A 352 1.20 1.01 -22.69
CA GLU A 352 1.79 -0.05 -21.88
C GLU A 352 0.73 -1.05 -21.41
N ASN A 353 -0.45 -0.57 -20.97
CA ASN A 353 -1.57 -1.42 -20.57
C ASN A 353 -2.08 -2.26 -21.73
N GLU A 354 -2.23 -1.66 -22.91
CA GLU A 354 -2.65 -2.37 -24.14
C GLU A 354 -1.65 -3.46 -24.49
N ALA A 355 -0.35 -3.15 -24.50
CA ALA A 355 0.71 -4.13 -24.78
C ALA A 355 0.70 -5.31 -23.79
N LEU A 356 0.50 -5.04 -22.48
CA LEU A 356 0.37 -6.11 -21.50
C LEU A 356 -0.89 -6.96 -21.75
N LEU A 357 -2.01 -6.34 -22.00
CA LEU A 357 -3.27 -7.05 -22.22
C LEU A 357 -3.25 -7.90 -23.49
N ASP A 358 -2.63 -7.42 -24.58
CA ASP A 358 -2.45 -8.18 -25.80
C ASP A 358 -1.52 -9.40 -25.62
N LEU A 359 -0.57 -9.31 -24.69
CA LEU A 359 0.29 -10.43 -24.33
C LEU A 359 -0.41 -11.47 -23.44
N LEU A 360 -1.36 -11.02 -22.61
CA LEU A 360 -2.13 -11.89 -21.73
C LEU A 360 -3.28 -12.60 -22.45
N LEU A 361 -4.00 -11.89 -23.35
CA LEU A 361 -5.19 -12.36 -24.07
C LEU A 361 -4.85 -13.12 -25.34
#